data_84ebfdf8b29a09bbc2645b88fe842acf
#
_entry.id   84ebfdf8b29a09bbc2645b88fe842acf
#
_cell.length_a   1.000
_cell.length_b   1.000
_cell.length_c   1.000
_cell.angle_alpha   90.00
_cell.angle_beta   90.00
_cell.angle_gamma   90.00
#
_symmetry.space_group_name_H-M   'P 1'
#
loop_
_entity.id
_entity.type
_entity.pdbx_description
1 polymer ?
#
loop_
_entity_poly.entity_id
_entity_poly.type
_entity_poly.pdbx_seq_one_letter_code
_entity_poly.pdbx_strand_id
1 'polypeptide(L)'
;MLIFCLTLQIMNEYRPINRNFPPVIKNLIIINALCWLASIALPRVLDVDIIELFGLHYWGSEAFKPYQLVTYMFLHDTSSISHLFFNMFGLWMFGKDIELFWGRNKFLIFYFVTGIGAGIIQELVWHIDLSKAAEAFNMYASTKDINLLKPYLTNLTDNTYIPMGQLMALKEKMLSAAVTVGASGALFGVLLAFAMIFPQARMMLLFFPVPIRAPYFVAMNAVCQSLFILTFLSIMDIIPI
;
A
#
# COMPACT_ATOMS: atom_id res chain seq x y z
N MET A 1 2.20 8.08 6.61
CA MET A 1 2.54 7.80 8.03
C MET A 1 1.27 7.34 8.73
N LEU A 2 1.06 6.02 8.81
CA LEU A 2 -0.06 5.46 9.57
C LEU A 2 0.06 5.96 11.01
N ILE A 3 -0.97 6.67 11.49
CA ILE A 3 -1.15 6.91 12.93
C ILE A 3 -1.59 5.56 13.50
N PHE A 4 -0.63 4.68 13.71
CA PHE A 4 -0.85 3.40 14.34
C PHE A 4 -0.95 3.65 15.85
N CYS A 5 -2.15 3.73 16.33
CA CYS A 5 -2.41 3.66 17.75
C CYS A 5 -2.19 2.22 18.21
N LEU A 6 -1.14 1.98 18.98
CA LEU A 6 -0.97 0.73 19.73
C LEU A 6 -2.19 0.56 20.64
N THR A 7 -2.97 -0.45 20.38
CA THR A 7 -4.21 -0.71 21.09
C THR A 7 -3.97 -1.83 22.08
N LEU A 8 -4.06 -1.52 23.37
CA LEU A 8 -4.22 -2.55 24.40
C LEU A 8 -5.69 -2.96 24.41
N GLN A 9 -5.96 -4.20 24.02
CA GLN A 9 -7.30 -4.77 24.02
C GLN A 9 -7.68 -5.08 25.47
N ILE A 10 -8.54 -4.25 26.07
CA ILE A 10 -9.19 -4.60 27.33
C ILE A 10 -10.41 -5.47 26.97
N MET A 11 -10.26 -6.75 27.17
CA MET A 11 -11.29 -7.74 26.92
C MET A 11 -12.05 -8.03 28.20
N ASN A 12 -13.29 -7.61 28.27
CA ASN A 12 -14.16 -7.99 29.39
C ASN A 12 -15.04 -9.22 29.10
N GLU A 13 -15.14 -9.70 27.85
CA GLU A 13 -16.00 -10.86 27.50
C GLU A 13 -15.43 -11.80 26.42
N TYR A 14 -14.26 -11.50 25.85
CA TYR A 14 -13.63 -12.36 24.84
C TYR A 14 -12.56 -13.24 25.48
N ARG A 15 -12.86 -14.54 25.62
CA ARG A 15 -11.83 -15.53 25.99
C ARG A 15 -11.09 -15.98 24.73
N PRO A 16 -9.76 -15.74 24.60
CA PRO A 16 -9.00 -16.30 23.49
C PRO A 16 -9.10 -17.83 23.50
N ILE A 17 -9.60 -18.41 22.41
CA ILE A 17 -9.93 -19.84 22.29
C ILE A 17 -8.69 -20.74 22.33
N ASN A 18 -7.50 -20.20 22.05
CA ASN A 18 -6.25 -20.96 22.15
C ASN A 18 -5.04 -20.04 22.27
N ARG A 19 -4.06 -20.42 23.09
CA ARG A 19 -2.78 -19.70 23.27
C ARG A 19 -1.77 -19.93 22.11
N ASN A 20 -2.05 -20.89 21.23
CA ASN A 20 -1.15 -21.19 20.13
C ASN A 20 -1.23 -20.11 19.05
N PHE A 21 -0.07 -19.68 18.56
CA PHE A 21 0.05 -18.72 17.48
C PHE A 21 -0.54 -19.32 16.20
N PRO A 22 -1.59 -18.74 15.60
CA PRO A 22 -2.22 -19.32 14.42
C PRO A 22 -1.22 -19.42 13.26
N PRO A 23 -1.21 -20.57 12.56
CA PRO A 23 -0.14 -20.86 11.61
C PRO A 23 -0.12 -19.98 10.38
N VAL A 24 -1.27 -19.52 9.87
CA VAL A 24 -1.30 -18.63 8.69
C VAL A 24 -0.70 -17.28 9.06
N ILE A 25 -1.14 -16.68 10.17
CA ILE A 25 -0.58 -15.42 10.67
C ILE A 25 0.93 -15.53 10.92
N LYS A 26 1.35 -16.61 11.57
CA LYS A 26 2.78 -16.88 11.80
C LYS A 26 3.56 -16.88 10.49
N ASN A 27 3.08 -17.63 9.50
CA ASN A 27 3.79 -17.78 8.23
C ASN A 27 3.79 -16.46 7.44
N LEU A 28 2.68 -15.73 7.41
CA LEU A 28 2.62 -14.42 6.77
C LEU A 28 3.63 -13.44 7.37
N ILE A 29 3.73 -13.37 8.70
CA ILE A 29 4.72 -12.51 9.37
C ILE A 29 6.14 -12.90 9.00
N ILE A 30 6.45 -14.20 9.03
CA ILE A 30 7.80 -14.70 8.67
C ILE A 30 8.14 -14.38 7.21
N ILE A 31 7.22 -14.63 6.28
CA ILE A 31 7.43 -14.36 4.84
C ILE A 31 7.67 -12.87 4.62
N ASN A 32 6.84 -11.99 5.20
CA ASN A 32 7.02 -10.54 5.07
C ASN A 32 8.35 -10.06 5.64
N ALA A 33 8.77 -10.58 6.80
CA ALA A 33 10.07 -10.27 7.40
C ALA A 33 11.23 -10.73 6.51
N LEU A 34 11.15 -11.93 5.94
CA LEU A 34 12.16 -12.44 5.01
C LEU A 34 12.22 -11.65 3.70
N CYS A 35 11.07 -11.28 3.12
CA CYS A 35 11.00 -10.44 1.93
C CYS A 35 11.62 -9.06 2.20
N TRP A 36 11.34 -8.45 3.36
CA TRP A 36 11.93 -7.17 3.74
C TRP A 36 13.45 -7.24 3.91
N LEU A 37 13.96 -8.30 4.57
CA LEU A 37 15.40 -8.54 4.68
C LEU A 37 16.03 -8.74 3.29
N ALA A 38 15.38 -9.50 2.41
CA ALA A 38 15.82 -9.71 1.04
C ALA A 38 15.86 -8.39 0.25
N SER A 39 14.85 -7.51 0.41
CA SER A 39 14.82 -6.19 -0.24
C SER A 39 15.94 -5.26 0.21
N ILE A 40 16.53 -5.48 1.38
CA ILE A 40 17.70 -4.74 1.85
C ILE A 40 19.01 -5.38 1.37
N ALA A 41 19.07 -6.73 1.38
CA ALA A 41 20.32 -7.45 1.16
C ALA A 41 20.64 -7.62 -0.34
N LEU A 42 19.66 -7.97 -1.18
CA LEU A 42 19.92 -8.34 -2.57
C LEU A 42 20.40 -7.17 -3.46
N PRO A 43 19.93 -5.93 -3.30
CA PRO A 43 20.52 -4.81 -4.04
C PRO A 43 22.00 -4.60 -3.76
N ARG A 44 22.44 -4.90 -2.53
CA ARG A 44 23.85 -4.72 -2.10
C ARG A 44 24.78 -5.84 -2.55
N VAL A 45 24.25 -7.05 -2.72
CA VAL A 45 25.06 -8.26 -2.99
C VAL A 45 24.99 -8.67 -4.46
N LEU A 46 23.83 -8.53 -5.09
CA LEU A 46 23.54 -9.04 -6.44
C LEU A 46 23.11 -7.93 -7.41
N ASP A 47 23.04 -6.67 -6.97
CA ASP A 47 22.52 -5.54 -7.77
C ASP A 47 21.10 -5.79 -8.31
N VAL A 48 20.26 -6.48 -7.50
CA VAL A 48 18.87 -6.82 -7.85
C VAL A 48 17.92 -6.06 -6.94
N ASP A 49 17.13 -5.15 -7.51
CA ASP A 49 16.08 -4.45 -6.77
C ASP A 49 14.78 -5.28 -6.76
N ILE A 50 14.47 -5.82 -5.58
CA ILE A 50 13.26 -6.64 -5.38
C ILE A 50 12.00 -5.78 -5.45
N ILE A 51 12.06 -4.52 -5.01
CA ILE A 51 10.90 -3.63 -5.05
C ILE A 51 10.56 -3.30 -6.50
N GLU A 52 11.56 -3.04 -7.33
CA GLU A 52 11.38 -2.83 -8.77
C GLU A 52 10.78 -4.05 -9.48
N LEU A 53 11.20 -5.26 -9.11
CA LEU A 53 10.72 -6.49 -9.76
C LEU A 53 9.34 -6.94 -9.29
N PHE A 54 9.04 -6.84 -8.01
CA PHE A 54 7.88 -7.48 -7.37
C PHE A 54 6.90 -6.50 -6.72
N GLY A 55 7.24 -5.21 -6.62
CA GLY A 55 6.31 -4.15 -6.25
C GLY A 55 5.23 -3.97 -7.31
N LEU A 56 4.06 -3.50 -6.93
CA LEU A 56 2.97 -3.23 -7.87
C LEU A 56 3.25 -1.91 -8.58
N HIS A 57 3.52 -1.98 -9.89
CA HIS A 57 3.65 -0.85 -10.78
C HIS A 57 2.34 -0.57 -11.50
N TYR A 58 2.16 0.68 -11.94
CA TYR A 58 1.00 1.05 -12.73
C TYR A 58 0.88 0.23 -14.01
N TRP A 59 -0.30 -0.31 -14.29
CA TRP A 59 -0.55 -1.21 -15.43
C TRP A 59 -0.29 -0.61 -16.83
N GLY A 60 -0.24 0.72 -16.95
CA GLY A 60 0.12 1.43 -18.19
C GLY A 60 1.62 1.58 -18.39
N SER A 61 2.47 1.12 -17.47
CA SER A 61 3.93 1.13 -17.55
C SER A 61 4.48 -0.23 -18.05
N GLU A 62 5.65 -0.22 -18.66
CA GLU A 62 6.35 -1.45 -19.08
C GLU A 62 6.85 -2.28 -17.88
N ALA A 63 7.00 -1.66 -16.72
CA ALA A 63 7.41 -2.31 -15.48
C ALA A 63 6.32 -3.21 -14.88
N PHE A 64 5.04 -3.00 -15.23
CA PHE A 64 3.94 -3.80 -14.71
C PHE A 64 4.00 -5.26 -15.14
N LYS A 65 3.78 -6.15 -14.18
CA LYS A 65 3.59 -7.58 -14.42
C LYS A 65 2.40 -8.09 -13.58
N PRO A 66 1.51 -8.96 -14.12
CA PRO A 66 0.30 -9.39 -13.41
C PRO A 66 0.54 -10.04 -12.04
N TYR A 67 1.68 -10.71 -11.83
CA TYR A 67 2.03 -11.32 -10.55
C TYR A 67 2.24 -10.28 -9.44
N GLN A 68 2.54 -9.03 -9.81
CA GLN A 68 2.74 -7.92 -8.86
C GLN A 68 1.48 -7.63 -8.05
N LEU A 69 0.27 -7.93 -8.55
CA LEU A 69 -0.98 -7.85 -7.79
C LEU A 69 -1.00 -8.76 -6.54
N VAL A 70 -0.09 -9.71 -6.47
CA VAL A 70 0.06 -10.60 -5.30
C VAL A 70 1.36 -10.31 -4.56
N THR A 71 2.47 -10.15 -5.28
CA THR A 71 3.79 -10.09 -4.66
C THR A 71 4.01 -8.80 -3.86
N TYR A 72 3.41 -7.69 -4.27
CA TYR A 72 3.51 -6.40 -3.57
C TYR A 72 3.07 -6.48 -2.10
N MET A 73 2.13 -7.39 -1.78
CA MET A 73 1.59 -7.59 -0.44
C MET A 73 2.64 -8.08 0.57
N PHE A 74 3.75 -8.62 0.09
CA PHE A 74 4.83 -9.18 0.91
C PHE A 74 6.05 -8.25 1.00
N LEU A 75 6.08 -7.19 0.21
CA LEU A 75 7.15 -6.22 0.22
C LEU A 75 6.83 -5.07 1.17
N HIS A 76 7.86 -4.42 1.69
CA HIS A 76 7.72 -3.25 2.56
C HIS A 76 8.83 -2.26 2.26
N ASP A 77 8.53 -0.98 2.49
CA ASP A 77 9.50 0.10 2.37
C ASP A 77 10.73 -0.21 3.26
N THR A 78 11.91 -0.11 2.65
CA THR A 78 13.20 -0.38 3.29
C THR A 78 13.79 0.84 3.98
N SER A 79 13.22 2.05 3.76
CA SER A 79 13.69 3.28 4.39
C SER A 79 13.42 3.30 5.91
N SER A 80 12.39 2.57 6.37
CA SER A 80 12.02 2.48 7.78
C SER A 80 11.42 1.12 8.14
N ILE A 81 11.94 0.50 9.20
CA ILE A 81 11.38 -0.73 9.78
C ILE A 81 9.96 -0.52 10.32
N SER A 82 9.54 0.71 10.57
CA SER A 82 8.23 1.02 11.14
C SER A 82 7.08 0.55 10.25
N HIS A 83 7.23 0.65 8.93
CA HIS A 83 6.21 0.18 7.98
C HIS A 83 5.97 -1.32 8.12
N LEU A 84 7.03 -2.14 8.11
CA LEU A 84 6.93 -3.58 8.35
C LEU A 84 6.36 -3.87 9.75
N PHE A 85 6.92 -3.23 10.79
CA PHE A 85 6.54 -3.49 12.17
C PHE A 85 5.03 -3.26 12.38
N PHE A 86 4.49 -2.13 11.96
CA PHE A 86 3.07 -1.83 12.19
C PHE A 86 2.13 -2.72 11.36
N ASN A 87 2.52 -3.10 10.13
CA ASN A 87 1.75 -4.08 9.37
C ASN A 87 1.70 -5.44 10.06
N MET A 88 2.85 -5.95 10.48
CA MET A 88 2.94 -7.27 11.13
C MET A 88 2.29 -7.27 12.51
N PHE A 89 2.43 -6.19 13.26
CA PHE A 89 1.76 -6.03 14.55
C PHE A 89 0.23 -6.01 14.40
N GLY A 90 -0.30 -5.23 13.44
CA GLY A 90 -1.72 -5.20 13.16
C GLY A 90 -2.25 -6.54 12.66
N LEU A 91 -1.51 -7.21 11.77
CA LEU A 91 -1.85 -8.54 11.29
C LEU A 91 -1.89 -9.57 12.43
N TRP A 92 -0.91 -9.53 13.32
CA TRP A 92 -0.90 -10.38 14.51
C TRP A 92 -2.05 -10.06 15.46
N MET A 93 -2.28 -8.80 15.77
CA MET A 93 -3.27 -8.37 16.75
C MET A 93 -4.71 -8.71 16.33
N PHE A 94 -5.07 -8.43 15.08
CA PHE A 94 -6.43 -8.62 14.57
C PHE A 94 -6.61 -9.93 13.82
N GLY A 95 -5.61 -10.30 13.02
CA GLY A 95 -5.71 -11.47 12.14
C GLY A 95 -5.76 -12.78 12.91
N LYS A 96 -5.07 -12.89 14.07
CA LYS A 96 -5.08 -14.11 14.88
C LYS A 96 -6.49 -14.52 15.31
N ASP A 97 -7.30 -13.56 15.74
CA ASP A 97 -8.64 -13.82 16.23
C ASP A 97 -9.59 -14.22 15.09
N ILE A 98 -9.38 -13.64 13.91
CA ILE A 98 -10.14 -14.00 12.71
C ILE A 98 -9.72 -15.38 12.19
N GLU A 99 -8.41 -15.69 12.14
CA GLU A 99 -7.94 -17.04 11.75
C GLU A 99 -8.49 -18.11 12.69
N LEU A 100 -8.54 -17.84 14.00
CA LEU A 100 -9.12 -18.76 14.97
C LEU A 100 -10.63 -18.92 14.81
N PHE A 101 -11.33 -17.85 14.44
CA PHE A 101 -12.79 -17.86 14.26
C PHE A 101 -13.23 -18.49 12.93
N TRP A 102 -12.56 -18.14 11.81
CA TRP A 102 -12.92 -18.62 10.48
C TRP A 102 -12.22 -19.91 10.06
N GLY A 103 -11.07 -20.22 10.70
CA GLY A 103 -10.14 -21.24 10.26
C GLY A 103 -9.19 -20.78 9.18
N ARG A 104 -8.11 -21.55 8.99
CA ARG A 104 -6.97 -21.23 8.14
C ARG A 104 -7.32 -20.86 6.71
N ASN A 105 -8.12 -21.74 6.06
CA ASN A 105 -8.37 -21.59 4.62
C ASN A 105 -9.22 -20.36 4.30
N LYS A 106 -10.29 -20.11 5.10
CA LYS A 106 -11.15 -18.94 4.90
C LYS A 106 -10.37 -17.63 5.16
N PHE A 107 -9.56 -17.62 6.22
CA PHE A 107 -8.72 -16.46 6.52
C PHE A 107 -7.74 -16.18 5.39
N LEU A 108 -7.04 -17.19 4.88
CA LEU A 108 -6.06 -17.04 3.81
C LEU A 108 -6.71 -16.53 2.51
N ILE A 109 -7.83 -17.11 2.11
CA ILE A 109 -8.59 -16.65 0.94
C ILE A 109 -9.01 -15.18 1.12
N PHE A 110 -9.54 -14.84 2.28
CA PHE A 110 -9.97 -13.48 2.57
C PHE A 110 -8.79 -12.48 2.51
N TYR A 111 -7.65 -12.84 3.10
CA TYR A 111 -6.44 -12.02 3.08
C TYR A 111 -5.99 -11.71 1.65
N PHE A 112 -5.93 -12.73 0.78
CA PHE A 112 -5.55 -12.52 -0.62
C PHE A 112 -6.60 -11.75 -1.42
N VAL A 113 -7.88 -12.05 -1.24
CA VAL A 113 -8.96 -11.34 -1.95
C VAL A 113 -8.95 -9.85 -1.59
N THR A 114 -8.80 -9.52 -0.32
CA THR A 114 -8.76 -8.10 0.11
C THR A 114 -7.47 -7.41 -0.32
N GLY A 115 -6.32 -8.10 -0.29
CA GLY A 115 -5.06 -7.55 -0.78
C GLY A 115 -5.08 -7.31 -2.30
N ILE A 116 -5.45 -8.31 -3.10
CA ILE A 116 -5.56 -8.15 -4.56
C ILE A 116 -6.59 -7.07 -4.90
N GLY A 117 -7.74 -7.06 -4.21
CA GLY A 117 -8.75 -6.01 -4.38
C GLY A 117 -8.21 -4.60 -4.11
N ALA A 118 -7.41 -4.44 -3.07
CA ALA A 118 -6.76 -3.17 -2.77
C ALA A 118 -5.75 -2.76 -3.86
N GLY A 119 -4.98 -3.73 -4.41
CA GLY A 119 -4.09 -3.50 -5.55
C GLY A 119 -4.85 -3.05 -6.80
N ILE A 120 -5.98 -3.67 -7.11
CA ILE A 120 -6.84 -3.26 -8.25
C ILE A 120 -7.39 -1.85 -8.04
N ILE A 121 -7.84 -1.51 -6.83
CA ILE A 121 -8.31 -0.15 -6.52
C ILE A 121 -7.17 0.85 -6.70
N GLN A 122 -5.96 0.53 -6.24
CA GLN A 122 -4.78 1.37 -6.44
C GLN A 122 -4.50 1.61 -7.94
N GLU A 123 -4.60 0.59 -8.76
CA GLU A 123 -4.45 0.70 -10.22
C GLU A 123 -5.50 1.62 -10.85
N LEU A 124 -6.76 1.53 -10.40
CA LEU A 124 -7.82 2.42 -10.86
C LEU A 124 -7.55 3.89 -10.48
N VAL A 125 -7.06 4.14 -9.27
CA VAL A 125 -6.67 5.49 -8.83
C VAL A 125 -5.53 6.01 -9.70
N TRP A 126 -4.47 5.24 -9.88
CA TRP A 126 -3.37 5.63 -10.76
C TRP A 126 -3.80 5.86 -12.20
N HIS A 127 -4.76 5.05 -12.70
CA HIS A 127 -5.27 5.24 -14.05
C HIS A 127 -5.94 6.59 -14.23
N ILE A 128 -6.70 7.08 -13.23
CA ILE A 128 -7.33 8.40 -13.28
C ILE A 128 -6.28 9.50 -13.36
N ASP A 129 -5.21 9.40 -12.60
CA ASP A 129 -4.17 10.44 -12.49
C ASP A 129 -3.17 10.37 -13.66
N LEU A 130 -2.64 9.17 -13.95
CA LEU A 130 -1.54 9.00 -14.89
C LEU A 130 -1.99 8.92 -16.35
N SER A 131 -3.27 8.57 -16.63
CA SER A 131 -3.77 8.55 -18.01
C SER A 131 -3.72 9.93 -18.68
N LYS A 132 -4.06 10.98 -17.95
CA LYS A 132 -4.01 12.37 -18.45
C LYS A 132 -2.58 12.79 -18.80
N ALA A 133 -1.63 12.41 -17.94
CA ALA A 133 -0.23 12.66 -18.19
C ALA A 133 0.26 11.88 -19.43
N ALA A 134 -0.05 10.58 -19.53
CA ALA A 134 0.30 9.77 -20.68
C ALA A 134 -0.28 10.32 -22.00
N GLU A 135 -1.52 10.83 -21.96
CA GLU A 135 -2.17 11.49 -23.09
C GLU A 135 -1.44 12.79 -23.49
N ALA A 136 -1.04 13.62 -22.52
CA ALA A 136 -0.28 14.84 -22.77
C ALA A 136 1.05 14.55 -23.48
N PHE A 137 1.77 13.49 -23.08
CA PHE A 137 2.98 13.05 -23.78
C PHE A 137 2.70 12.57 -25.23
N ASN A 138 1.59 11.85 -25.43
CA ASN A 138 1.19 11.40 -26.78
C ASN A 138 0.79 12.59 -27.68
N MET A 139 0.07 13.57 -27.12
CA MET A 139 -0.29 14.80 -27.85
C MET A 139 0.95 15.63 -28.20
N TYR A 140 1.89 15.79 -27.30
CA TYR A 140 3.16 16.46 -27.60
C TYR A 140 3.91 15.74 -28.73
N ALA A 141 3.89 14.42 -28.76
CA ALA A 141 4.54 13.65 -29.84
C ALA A 141 4.05 14.05 -31.23
N SER A 142 2.76 14.40 -31.37
CA SER A 142 2.14 14.80 -32.65
C SER A 142 2.19 16.30 -32.89
N THR A 143 1.92 17.14 -31.88
CA THR A 143 1.77 18.60 -32.03
C THR A 143 3.04 19.39 -31.80
N LYS A 144 3.99 18.83 -31.02
CA LYS A 144 5.20 19.52 -30.51
C LYS A 144 4.91 20.74 -29.62
N ASP A 145 3.68 20.82 -29.09
CA ASP A 145 3.32 21.89 -28.15
C ASP A 145 3.83 21.58 -26.76
N ILE A 146 4.90 22.29 -26.35
CA ILE A 146 5.56 22.10 -25.06
C ILE A 146 4.66 22.45 -23.85
N ASN A 147 3.63 23.26 -24.07
CA ASN A 147 2.72 23.65 -23.00
C ASN A 147 1.94 22.44 -22.44
N LEU A 148 1.75 21.42 -23.25
CA LEU A 148 1.10 20.16 -22.81
C LEU A 148 1.91 19.43 -21.72
N LEU A 149 3.23 19.59 -21.70
CA LEU A 149 4.12 18.90 -20.76
C LEU A 149 4.49 19.72 -19.53
N LYS A 150 4.25 21.04 -19.54
CA LYS A 150 4.56 21.92 -18.40
C LYS A 150 3.93 21.51 -17.07
N PRO A 151 2.70 20.94 -17.02
CA PRO A 151 2.12 20.45 -15.76
C PRO A 151 2.84 19.23 -15.18
N TYR A 152 3.62 18.51 -15.99
CA TYR A 152 4.22 17.23 -15.62
C TYR A 152 5.75 17.25 -15.56
N LEU A 153 6.38 18.25 -16.15
CA LEU A 153 7.82 18.38 -16.21
C LEU A 153 8.24 19.80 -15.83
N THR A 154 9.23 19.91 -14.94
CA THR A 154 9.79 21.18 -14.50
C THR A 154 10.86 21.71 -15.47
N ASN A 155 11.19 22.99 -15.36
CA ASN A 155 12.25 23.64 -16.12
C ASN A 155 12.08 23.64 -17.64
N LEU A 156 10.83 23.54 -18.14
CA LEU A 156 10.52 23.67 -19.56
C LEU A 156 10.35 25.15 -19.93
N THR A 157 11.00 25.56 -21.03
CA THR A 157 10.79 26.86 -21.67
C THR A 157 10.01 26.69 -22.97
N ASP A 158 9.42 27.76 -23.50
CA ASP A 158 8.64 27.72 -24.73
C ASP A 158 9.45 27.23 -25.96
N ASN A 159 10.76 27.36 -25.89
CA ASN A 159 11.69 26.92 -26.94
C ASN A 159 12.26 25.50 -26.68
N THR A 160 11.82 24.81 -25.66
CA THR A 160 12.32 23.46 -25.34
C THR A 160 11.78 22.45 -26.36
N TYR A 161 12.68 21.75 -27.03
CA TYR A 161 12.35 20.62 -27.91
C TYR A 161 12.82 19.31 -27.30
N ILE A 162 11.93 18.35 -27.17
CA ILE A 162 12.24 17.02 -26.62
C ILE A 162 12.22 16.03 -27.80
N PRO A 163 13.35 15.39 -28.13
CA PRO A 163 13.42 14.33 -29.14
C PRO A 163 12.53 13.15 -28.76
N MET A 164 12.00 12.43 -29.76
CA MET A 164 11.03 11.32 -29.53
C MET A 164 11.57 10.25 -28.59
N GLY A 165 12.82 9.84 -28.72
CA GLY A 165 13.43 8.83 -27.84
C GLY A 165 13.49 9.29 -26.38
N GLN A 166 13.85 10.57 -26.16
CA GLN A 166 13.88 11.16 -24.81
C GLN A 166 12.46 11.33 -24.25
N LEU A 167 11.49 11.71 -25.09
CA LEU A 167 10.09 11.84 -24.72
C LEU A 167 9.52 10.50 -24.22
N MET A 168 9.77 9.41 -24.94
CA MET A 168 9.31 8.09 -24.55
C MET A 168 9.96 7.61 -23.25
N ALA A 169 11.27 7.85 -23.08
CA ALA A 169 11.98 7.53 -21.86
C ALA A 169 11.44 8.31 -20.65
N LEU A 170 11.15 9.60 -20.81
CA LEU A 170 10.57 10.44 -19.75
C LEU A 170 9.16 9.98 -19.39
N LYS A 171 8.33 9.68 -20.40
CA LYS A 171 6.98 9.12 -20.19
C LYS A 171 7.06 7.83 -19.39
N GLU A 172 7.88 6.87 -19.82
CA GLU A 172 8.02 5.59 -19.13
C GLU A 172 8.57 5.77 -17.72
N LYS A 173 9.57 6.60 -17.53
CA LYS A 173 10.11 6.92 -16.21
C LYS A 173 9.04 7.48 -15.27
N MET A 174 8.15 8.33 -15.76
CA MET A 174 7.05 8.88 -14.98
C MET A 174 6.00 7.81 -14.63
N LEU A 175 5.63 6.95 -15.59
CA LEU A 175 4.62 5.90 -15.37
C LEU A 175 5.15 4.80 -14.45
N SER A 176 6.43 4.41 -14.59
CA SER A 176 7.06 3.38 -13.77
C SER A 176 7.42 3.84 -12.35
N ALA A 177 7.50 5.16 -12.11
CA ALA A 177 7.73 5.70 -10.78
C ALA A 177 6.58 5.42 -9.80
N ALA A 178 5.37 5.15 -10.32
CA ALA A 178 4.23 4.74 -9.51
C ALA A 178 4.41 3.27 -9.09
N VAL A 179 4.91 3.07 -7.87
CA VAL A 179 5.07 1.74 -7.28
C VAL A 179 4.48 1.70 -5.87
N THR A 180 3.78 0.61 -5.54
CA THR A 180 3.28 0.38 -4.19
C THR A 180 3.73 -0.96 -3.63
N VAL A 181 3.93 -1.00 -2.32
CA VAL A 181 4.33 -2.17 -1.54
C VAL A 181 3.62 -2.17 -0.19
N GLY A 182 3.38 -3.34 0.35
CA GLY A 182 2.87 -3.51 1.72
C GLY A 182 1.65 -4.39 1.85
N ALA A 183 1.53 -5.01 3.02
CA ALA A 183 0.38 -5.83 3.42
C ALA A 183 -0.84 -4.98 3.84
N SER A 184 -0.72 -3.65 3.84
CA SER A 184 -1.72 -2.74 4.43
C SER A 184 -3.10 -2.87 3.78
N GLY A 185 -3.18 -3.08 2.47
CA GLY A 185 -4.45 -3.30 1.78
C GLY A 185 -5.22 -4.51 2.31
N ALA A 186 -4.54 -5.66 2.47
CA ALA A 186 -5.12 -6.84 3.09
C ALA A 186 -5.43 -6.61 4.58
N LEU A 187 -4.54 -5.90 5.29
CA LEU A 187 -4.73 -5.58 6.71
C LEU A 187 -5.98 -4.73 6.96
N PHE A 188 -6.32 -3.80 6.06
CA PHE A 188 -7.58 -3.04 6.18
C PHE A 188 -8.80 -3.95 6.07
N GLY A 189 -8.77 -4.92 5.14
CA GLY A 189 -9.81 -5.95 5.09
C GLY A 189 -9.92 -6.73 6.40
N VAL A 190 -8.78 -7.14 6.97
CA VAL A 190 -8.71 -7.84 8.27
C VAL A 190 -9.27 -6.97 9.40
N LEU A 191 -8.93 -5.68 9.46
CA LEU A 191 -9.48 -4.73 10.44
C LEU A 191 -11.00 -4.60 10.32
N LEU A 192 -11.51 -4.47 9.10
CA LEU A 192 -12.95 -4.39 8.85
C LEU A 192 -13.66 -5.67 9.29
N ALA A 193 -13.14 -6.83 8.91
CA ALA A 193 -13.68 -8.12 9.32
C ALA A 193 -13.67 -8.26 10.85
N PHE A 194 -12.60 -7.84 11.53
CA PHE A 194 -12.53 -7.86 12.98
C PHE A 194 -13.64 -7.00 13.62
N ALA A 195 -13.84 -5.78 13.11
CA ALA A 195 -14.86 -4.89 13.61
C ALA A 195 -16.29 -5.44 13.39
N MET A 196 -16.52 -6.16 12.30
CA MET A 196 -17.81 -6.78 12.00
C MET A 196 -18.09 -8.03 12.86
N ILE A 197 -17.06 -8.84 13.10
CA ILE A 197 -17.19 -10.10 13.87
C ILE A 197 -17.20 -9.81 15.39
N PHE A 198 -16.39 -8.84 15.84
CA PHE A 198 -16.21 -8.51 17.24
C PHE A 198 -16.59 -7.04 17.54
N PRO A 199 -17.85 -6.61 17.28
CA PRO A 199 -18.23 -5.19 17.37
C PRO A 199 -18.19 -4.63 18.80
N GLN A 200 -18.24 -5.50 19.81
CA GLN A 200 -18.15 -5.11 21.22
C GLN A 200 -16.69 -5.07 21.75
N ALA A 201 -15.71 -5.54 20.96
CA ALA A 201 -14.32 -5.47 21.35
C ALA A 201 -13.92 -4.01 21.59
N ARG A 202 -13.30 -3.73 22.74
CA ARG A 202 -12.82 -2.41 23.08
C ARG A 202 -11.33 -2.32 22.82
N MET A 203 -10.94 -1.28 22.12
CA MET A 203 -9.57 -1.00 21.73
C MET A 203 -9.13 0.30 22.39
N MET A 204 -7.92 0.31 22.90
CA MET A 204 -7.33 1.54 23.47
C MET A 204 -6.27 2.09 22.54
N LEU A 205 -6.32 3.39 22.29
CA LEU A 205 -5.24 4.09 21.62
C LEU A 205 -4.05 4.27 22.57
N LEU A 206 -2.84 4.01 22.11
CA LEU A 206 -1.64 4.06 22.95
C LEU A 206 -1.49 5.41 23.68
N PHE A 207 -1.76 6.51 22.98
CA PHE A 207 -1.61 7.86 23.52
C PHE A 207 -2.88 8.43 24.18
N PHE A 208 -4.03 7.79 23.96
CA PHE A 208 -5.31 8.17 24.55
C PHE A 208 -5.97 6.92 25.12
N PRO A 209 -5.85 6.65 26.40
CA PRO A 209 -6.37 5.44 27.03
C PRO A 209 -7.91 5.46 27.17
N VAL A 210 -8.60 5.87 26.10
CA VAL A 210 -10.06 5.83 26.02
C VAL A 210 -10.45 4.56 25.25
N PRO A 211 -11.25 3.66 25.85
CA PRO A 211 -11.70 2.45 25.19
C PRO A 211 -12.71 2.78 24.11
N ILE A 212 -12.33 2.58 22.84
CA ILE A 212 -13.19 2.78 21.66
C ILE A 212 -13.64 1.40 21.15
N ARG A 213 -14.91 1.24 20.77
CA ARG A 213 -15.39 0.00 20.14
C ARG A 213 -14.76 -0.19 18.75
N ALA A 214 -14.51 -1.44 18.38
CA ALA A 214 -13.83 -1.80 17.12
C ALA A 214 -14.40 -1.12 15.87
N PRO A 215 -15.73 -1.02 15.62
CA PRO A 215 -16.27 -0.34 14.45
C PRO A 215 -15.87 1.14 14.36
N TYR A 216 -15.90 1.86 15.49
CA TYR A 216 -15.52 3.28 15.51
C TYR A 216 -14.01 3.46 15.30
N PHE A 217 -13.20 2.54 15.84
CA PHE A 217 -11.76 2.53 15.60
C PHE A 217 -11.43 2.35 14.11
N VAL A 218 -12.07 1.39 13.44
CA VAL A 218 -11.86 1.13 12.01
C VAL A 218 -12.33 2.31 11.15
N ALA A 219 -13.52 2.86 11.45
CA ALA A 219 -14.05 4.04 10.75
C ALA A 219 -13.11 5.24 10.91
N MET A 220 -12.62 5.51 12.11
CA MET A 220 -11.65 6.58 12.37
C MET A 220 -10.37 6.40 11.57
N ASN A 221 -9.80 5.18 11.53
CA ASN A 221 -8.61 4.90 10.73
C ASN A 221 -8.87 5.13 9.24
N ALA A 222 -10.00 4.70 8.71
CA ALA A 222 -10.37 4.91 7.31
C ALA A 222 -10.47 6.41 6.97
N VAL A 223 -11.14 7.20 7.81
CA VAL A 223 -11.24 8.66 7.66
C VAL A 223 -9.87 9.33 7.75
N CYS A 224 -9.06 9.01 8.75
CA CYS A 224 -7.72 9.58 8.90
C CYS A 224 -6.83 9.31 7.68
N GLN A 225 -6.92 8.12 7.10
CA GLN A 225 -6.14 7.78 5.90
C GLN A 225 -6.66 8.50 4.66
N SER A 226 -7.98 8.57 4.48
CA SER A 226 -8.56 9.32 3.36
C SER A 226 -8.18 10.81 3.42
N LEU A 227 -8.23 11.42 4.61
CA LEU A 227 -7.79 12.79 4.82
C LEU A 227 -6.28 12.96 4.55
N PHE A 228 -5.46 11.99 5.00
CA PHE A 228 -4.02 12.04 4.73
C PHE A 228 -3.71 11.95 3.23
N ILE A 229 -4.39 11.05 2.50
CA ILE A 229 -4.25 10.93 1.04
C ILE A 229 -4.67 12.22 0.35
N LEU A 230 -5.82 12.80 0.71
CA LEU A 230 -6.31 14.06 0.15
C LEU A 230 -5.35 15.22 0.43
N THR A 231 -4.82 15.31 1.66
CA THR A 231 -3.84 16.34 2.03
C THR A 231 -2.54 16.17 1.26
N PHE A 232 -2.07 14.91 1.12
CA PHE A 232 -0.85 14.60 0.36
C PHE A 232 -1.01 14.95 -1.12
N LEU A 233 -2.14 14.59 -1.75
CA LEU A 233 -2.44 14.95 -3.14
C LEU A 233 -2.49 16.47 -3.31
N SER A 234 -3.15 17.20 -2.40
CA SER A 234 -3.19 18.67 -2.44
C SER A 234 -1.81 19.32 -2.29
N ILE A 235 -0.91 18.71 -1.51
CA ILE A 235 0.47 19.21 -1.38
C ILE A 235 1.28 18.91 -2.64
N MET A 236 1.08 17.75 -3.26
CA MET A 236 1.73 17.39 -4.52
C MET A 236 1.31 18.30 -5.69
N ASP A 237 0.05 18.76 -5.71
CA ASP A 237 -0.42 19.76 -6.67
C ASP A 237 0.24 21.14 -6.49
N ILE A 238 0.79 21.43 -5.31
CA ILE A 238 1.43 22.72 -4.98
C ILE A 238 2.95 22.66 -5.20
N ILE A 239 3.56 21.49 -5.20
CA ILE A 239 5.01 21.30 -5.41
C ILE A 239 5.20 20.75 -6.83
N PRO A 240 5.56 21.59 -7.82
CA PRO A 240 5.93 21.09 -9.14
C PRO A 240 7.19 20.23 -9.02
N ILE A 241 7.08 18.98 -9.46
CA ILE A 241 8.19 17.99 -9.53
C ILE A 241 9.17 18.36 -10.63
#